data_a8c47dd6f311e1473f09bcf041a1baa0
#
_entry.id   a8c47dd6f311e1473f09bcf041a1baa0
#
_cell.length_a   1.000
_cell.length_b   1.000
_cell.length_c   1.000
_cell.angle_alpha   90.00
_cell.angle_beta   90.00
_cell.angle_gamma   90.00
#
_symmetry.space_group_name_H-M   'P 1'
#
loop_
_entity.id
_entity.type
_entity.pdbx_description
1 polymer ?
#
loop_
_entity_poly.entity_id
_entity_poly.type
_entity_poly.pdbx_seq_one_letter_code
_entity_poly.pdbx_strand_id
1 'polypeptide(L)'
;MLNILYVVIAILALMFMIVVHEFGHFIAGRKLGFQINEFAIGFGPPIFKRKMKSGTQFSIRPIPLGGFCGFEGEDDDNDNPRAFNNMPPWKRIIVLFNGAFFNFLSAMLIITIFFCAYGEQVSVIGAQYEGGANTEVVQEGDIILAVDGKIKHILMNDDFSDMLDKCGDTATLKILRNGKAQTVTIKKGAYKYFAPTAKSDFYQVMYIKDNAYHAVDLNDGYRITKIDGKKKNLDRNLTELKSGTSITFEKDGAEYEGFITVVKKGDRLTYLDDEFVPPLTAEKYSTLTSSMTEGHFIMFQQELEGGSFSVPIVISKNTVKDFSGNVINDFSYMNYVGGHTQLIAGQDGNEPINFGFTRRLSTEKLGFFRALGRSFTFSFFIVFKVLAVFGALITGKMGLESAGGPITVISTVSTGIKQAGFPYLMLITCILSANVAVMNLLPLPALDGSKIVLTFVEWIRGKPLNRKVEAIIHTVGLIILFTFTIFVDIFHMIK
;
A
#
# COMPACT_ATOMS: atom_id res chain seq x y z
N MET A 1 13.65 23.33 4.12
CA MET A 1 12.52 23.95 3.39
C MET A 1 11.66 22.92 2.64
N LEU A 2 12.24 21.98 1.90
CA LEU A 2 11.44 20.96 1.17
C LEU A 2 10.49 20.15 2.07
N ASN A 3 10.93 19.74 3.26
CA ASN A 3 10.09 18.95 4.18
C ASN A 3 8.83 19.71 4.65
N ILE A 4 8.93 21.04 4.85
CA ILE A 4 7.78 21.86 5.25
C ILE A 4 6.74 21.93 4.14
N LEU A 5 7.16 22.03 2.88
CA LEU A 5 6.25 22.04 1.74
C LEU A 5 5.39 20.76 1.68
N TYR A 6 5.99 19.59 1.85
CA TYR A 6 5.24 18.33 1.84
C TYR A 6 4.27 18.19 3.01
N VAL A 7 4.65 18.70 4.19
CA VAL A 7 3.74 18.76 5.34
C VAL A 7 2.55 19.68 5.05
N VAL A 8 2.79 20.85 4.46
CA VAL A 8 1.70 21.76 4.06
C VAL A 8 0.78 21.09 3.05
N ILE A 9 1.33 20.41 2.02
CA ILE A 9 0.53 19.67 1.03
C ILE A 9 -0.29 18.57 1.71
N ALA A 10 0.28 17.82 2.65
CA ALA A 10 -0.45 16.80 3.40
C ALA A 10 -1.62 17.38 4.21
N ILE A 11 -1.39 18.49 4.90
CA ILE A 11 -2.45 19.21 5.65
C ILE A 11 -3.54 19.70 4.69
N LEU A 12 -3.18 20.25 3.53
CA LEU A 12 -4.16 20.71 2.53
C LEU A 12 -4.98 19.55 1.95
N ALA A 13 -4.37 18.38 1.75
CA ALA A 13 -5.09 17.18 1.32
C ALA A 13 -6.10 16.70 2.38
N LEU A 14 -5.73 16.70 3.66
CA LEU A 14 -6.64 16.39 4.76
C LEU A 14 -7.78 17.42 4.85
N MET A 15 -7.44 18.70 4.76
CA MET A 15 -8.44 19.77 4.76
C MET A 15 -9.41 19.62 3.58
N PHE A 16 -8.93 19.28 2.39
CA PHE A 16 -9.77 19.05 1.22
C PHE A 16 -10.84 17.98 1.50
N MET A 17 -10.46 16.84 2.11
CA MET A 17 -11.39 15.76 2.41
C MET A 17 -12.46 16.18 3.42
N ILE A 18 -12.10 16.96 4.44
CA ILE A 18 -13.04 17.48 5.43
C ILE A 18 -13.99 18.49 4.77
N VAL A 19 -13.48 19.38 3.93
CA VAL A 19 -14.31 20.37 3.21
C VAL A 19 -15.29 19.66 2.26
N VAL A 20 -14.87 18.59 1.58
CA VAL A 20 -15.78 17.79 0.73
C VAL A 20 -16.88 17.12 1.56
N HIS A 21 -16.54 16.62 2.74
CA HIS A 21 -17.49 16.06 3.70
C HIS A 21 -18.55 17.10 4.11
N GLU A 22 -18.11 18.25 4.61
CA GLU A 22 -18.99 19.35 5.01
C GLU A 22 -19.84 19.87 3.84
N PHE A 23 -19.26 19.89 2.65
CA PHE A 23 -19.97 20.26 1.45
C PHE A 23 -21.12 19.29 1.11
N GLY A 24 -20.96 18.00 1.43
CA GLY A 24 -22.02 17.00 1.34
C GLY A 24 -23.22 17.36 2.22
N HIS A 25 -22.99 17.71 3.48
CA HIS A 25 -24.02 18.18 4.41
C HIS A 25 -24.68 19.46 3.89
N PHE A 26 -23.87 20.42 3.45
CA PHE A 26 -24.34 21.69 2.93
C PHE A 26 -25.29 21.53 1.73
N ILE A 27 -24.90 20.73 0.73
CA ILE A 27 -25.72 20.51 -0.48
C ILE A 27 -27.04 19.81 -0.13
N ALA A 28 -26.99 18.76 0.69
CA ALA A 28 -28.17 18.01 1.09
C ALA A 28 -29.10 18.88 1.95
N GLY A 29 -28.55 19.58 2.95
CA GLY A 29 -29.29 20.45 3.83
C GLY A 29 -30.01 21.57 3.06
N ARG A 30 -29.30 22.22 2.13
CA ARG A 30 -29.87 23.27 1.28
C ARG A 30 -31.00 22.75 0.39
N LYS A 31 -30.80 21.56 -0.26
CA LYS A 31 -31.84 20.98 -1.14
C LYS A 31 -33.08 20.52 -0.36
N LEU A 32 -32.91 20.04 0.86
CA LEU A 32 -34.00 19.55 1.70
C LEU A 32 -34.68 20.64 2.54
N GLY A 33 -34.20 21.90 2.44
CA GLY A 33 -34.85 23.07 3.02
C GLY A 33 -34.46 23.40 4.46
N PHE A 34 -33.33 22.87 4.95
CA PHE A 34 -32.78 23.21 6.26
C PHE A 34 -32.28 24.66 6.31
N GLN A 35 -32.33 25.27 7.50
CA GLN A 35 -31.67 26.53 7.76
C GLN A 35 -30.20 26.26 8.10
N ILE A 36 -29.31 26.73 7.21
CA ILE A 36 -27.86 26.63 7.40
C ILE A 36 -27.33 28.00 7.77
N ASN A 37 -26.77 28.16 8.95
CA ASN A 37 -26.24 29.41 9.47
C ASN A 37 -24.90 29.73 8.86
N GLU A 38 -23.97 28.75 8.86
CA GLU A 38 -22.62 28.96 8.35
C GLU A 38 -22.08 27.71 7.65
N PHE A 39 -21.32 27.95 6.58
CA PHE A 39 -20.41 26.97 5.98
C PHE A 39 -18.99 27.52 6.07
N ALA A 40 -18.14 26.88 6.86
CA ALA A 40 -16.80 27.37 7.17
C ALA A 40 -15.70 26.41 6.70
N ILE A 41 -14.63 26.97 6.13
CA ILE A 41 -13.41 26.29 5.83
C ILE A 41 -12.35 26.73 6.87
N GLY A 42 -11.84 25.78 7.65
CA GLY A 42 -10.90 26.04 8.74
C GLY A 42 -11.59 26.37 10.08
N PHE A 43 -10.77 26.60 11.10
CA PHE A 43 -11.19 27.00 12.44
C PHE A 43 -10.56 28.34 12.87
N GLY A 44 -11.07 28.92 13.93
CA GLY A 44 -10.64 30.22 14.47
C GLY A 44 -11.50 31.40 14.02
N PRO A 45 -11.10 32.65 14.27
CA PRO A 45 -11.84 33.85 13.85
C PRO A 45 -11.82 33.95 12.31
N PRO A 46 -12.93 34.36 11.66
CA PRO A 46 -13.00 34.40 10.20
C PRO A 46 -12.08 35.49 9.62
N ILE A 47 -11.19 35.10 8.70
CA ILE A 47 -10.38 36.00 7.88
C ILE A 47 -11.23 36.62 6.76
N PHE A 48 -12.10 35.78 6.18
CA PHE A 48 -13.03 36.18 5.13
C PHE A 48 -14.42 35.67 5.45
N LYS A 49 -15.44 36.50 5.26
CA LYS A 49 -16.84 36.10 5.39
C LYS A 49 -17.71 36.80 4.35
N ARG A 50 -18.66 36.03 3.79
CA ARG A 50 -19.62 36.51 2.80
C ARG A 50 -20.97 35.87 3.02
N LYS A 51 -22.04 36.69 3.09
CA LYS A 51 -23.39 36.17 3.17
C LYS A 51 -23.88 35.78 1.77
N MET A 52 -24.30 34.53 1.62
CA MET A 52 -24.89 34.03 0.38
C MET A 52 -26.32 34.52 0.21
N LYS A 53 -26.86 34.48 -1.02
CA LYS A 53 -28.27 34.81 -1.29
C LYS A 53 -29.25 33.93 -0.50
N SER A 54 -28.87 32.74 -0.11
CA SER A 54 -29.64 31.81 0.74
C SER A 54 -29.74 32.21 2.21
N GLY A 55 -29.00 33.24 2.63
CA GLY A 55 -28.87 33.63 4.03
C GLY A 55 -27.70 32.98 4.77
N THR A 56 -27.14 31.88 4.25
CA THR A 56 -25.98 31.19 4.83
C THR A 56 -24.73 32.07 4.77
N GLN A 57 -23.97 32.13 5.86
CA GLN A 57 -22.68 32.78 5.89
C GLN A 57 -21.61 31.78 5.37
N PHE A 58 -20.85 32.16 4.35
CA PHE A 58 -19.63 31.47 3.97
C PHE A 58 -18.43 32.13 4.66
N SER A 59 -17.53 31.35 5.26
CA SER A 59 -16.34 31.88 5.89
C SER A 59 -15.09 31.05 5.61
N ILE A 60 -13.93 31.73 5.59
CA ILE A 60 -12.61 31.12 5.56
C ILE A 60 -11.89 31.55 6.85
N ARG A 61 -11.28 30.58 7.51
CA ARG A 61 -10.67 30.72 8.83
C ARG A 61 -9.19 30.30 8.81
N PRO A 62 -8.31 30.83 9.69
CA PRO A 62 -6.87 30.70 9.56
C PRO A 62 -6.31 29.30 9.85
N ILE A 63 -6.97 28.49 10.66
CA ILE A 63 -6.46 27.17 11.05
C ILE A 63 -6.97 26.12 10.06
N PRO A 64 -6.11 25.58 9.15
CA PRO A 64 -6.52 24.69 8.08
C PRO A 64 -6.67 23.22 8.54
N LEU A 65 -7.25 23.00 9.71
CA LEU A 65 -7.40 21.67 10.32
C LEU A 65 -8.86 21.18 10.29
N GLY A 66 -9.68 21.65 9.34
CA GLY A 66 -11.05 21.20 9.26
C GLY A 66 -11.99 22.20 8.59
N GLY A 67 -13.25 22.05 8.88
CA GLY A 67 -14.35 22.89 8.44
C GLY A 67 -15.60 22.50 9.20
N PHE A 68 -16.71 23.20 8.98
CA PHE A 68 -18.01 22.81 9.52
C PHE A 68 -19.16 23.38 8.69
N CYS A 69 -20.28 22.69 8.73
CA CYS A 69 -21.57 23.13 8.23
C CYS A 69 -22.53 23.27 9.40
N GLY A 70 -22.71 24.49 9.91
CA GLY A 70 -23.55 24.75 11.10
C GLY A 70 -25.01 24.88 10.71
N PHE A 71 -25.84 23.96 11.18
CA PHE A 71 -27.29 24.00 11.04
C PHE A 71 -27.91 24.74 12.22
N GLU A 72 -28.99 25.48 11.95
CA GLU A 72 -29.77 26.09 13.01
C GLU A 72 -30.45 25.01 13.85
N GLY A 73 -30.42 25.17 15.20
CA GLY A 73 -31.08 24.25 16.13
C GLY A 73 -30.54 22.81 16.06
N GLU A 74 -29.26 22.63 15.76
CA GLU A 74 -28.61 21.32 15.82
C GLU A 74 -28.26 20.93 17.27
N ASP A 75 -27.70 21.88 18.02
CA ASP A 75 -27.26 21.66 19.40
C ASP A 75 -28.24 22.21 20.43
N ASP A 76 -29.13 23.14 20.04
CA ASP A 76 -30.06 23.83 20.92
C ASP A 76 -31.51 23.64 20.48
N ASP A 77 -32.45 23.76 21.42
CA ASP A 77 -33.88 23.84 21.11
C ASP A 77 -34.18 25.17 20.43
N ASN A 78 -34.89 25.10 19.30
CA ASN A 78 -35.23 26.27 18.47
C ASN A 78 -36.61 26.11 17.88
N ASP A 79 -37.40 27.22 17.87
CA ASP A 79 -38.77 27.22 17.34
C ASP A 79 -38.86 27.32 15.79
N ASN A 80 -37.71 27.51 15.12
CA ASN A 80 -37.67 27.59 13.67
C ASN A 80 -38.04 26.23 13.04
N PRO A 81 -39.10 26.14 12.22
CA PRO A 81 -39.49 24.88 11.59
C PRO A 81 -38.47 24.32 10.60
N ARG A 82 -37.45 25.13 10.21
CA ARG A 82 -36.34 24.73 9.36
C ARG A 82 -35.09 24.38 10.15
N ALA A 83 -35.15 24.44 11.49
CA ALA A 83 -34.07 24.01 12.37
C ALA A 83 -33.84 22.51 12.22
N PHE A 84 -32.59 22.10 12.37
CA PHE A 84 -32.16 20.71 12.13
C PHE A 84 -33.01 19.69 12.90
N ASN A 85 -33.21 19.94 14.19
CA ASN A 85 -33.96 19.05 15.06
C ASN A 85 -35.48 19.04 14.84
N ASN A 86 -36.02 20.08 14.19
CA ASN A 86 -37.44 20.20 13.88
C ASN A 86 -37.81 19.59 12.51
N MET A 87 -36.80 19.26 11.70
CA MET A 87 -37.02 18.62 10.41
C MET A 87 -37.31 17.13 10.55
N PRO A 88 -38.09 16.52 9.64
CA PRO A 88 -38.39 15.10 9.65
C PRO A 88 -37.12 14.22 9.75
N PRO A 89 -37.14 13.14 10.54
CA PRO A 89 -35.97 12.28 10.76
C PRO A 89 -35.33 11.78 9.48
N TRP A 90 -36.10 11.37 8.48
CA TRP A 90 -35.55 10.91 7.20
C TRP A 90 -34.73 11.98 6.47
N LYS A 91 -35.11 13.25 6.57
CA LYS A 91 -34.33 14.35 5.99
C LYS A 91 -33.01 14.54 6.73
N ARG A 92 -33.04 14.46 8.06
CA ARG A 92 -31.83 14.55 8.90
C ARG A 92 -30.85 13.42 8.58
N ILE A 93 -31.35 12.18 8.45
CA ILE A 93 -30.53 11.02 8.05
C ILE A 93 -29.90 11.26 6.68
N ILE A 94 -30.63 11.77 5.70
CA ILE A 94 -30.07 12.06 4.37
C ILE A 94 -28.96 13.11 4.47
N VAL A 95 -29.16 14.18 5.24
CA VAL A 95 -28.13 15.22 5.43
C VAL A 95 -26.87 14.62 6.03
N LEU A 96 -26.98 13.87 7.13
CA LEU A 96 -25.86 13.24 7.81
C LEU A 96 -25.13 12.22 6.91
N PHE A 97 -25.87 11.40 6.17
CA PHE A 97 -25.29 10.44 5.22
C PHE A 97 -24.51 11.11 4.09
N ASN A 98 -24.96 12.29 3.63
CA ASN A 98 -24.35 12.95 2.47
C ASN A 98 -22.91 13.43 2.70
N GLY A 99 -22.49 13.71 3.93
CA GLY A 99 -21.09 13.99 4.23
C GLY A 99 -20.19 12.84 3.80
N ALA A 100 -20.46 11.64 4.30
CA ALA A 100 -19.76 10.43 3.95
C ALA A 100 -19.90 10.06 2.46
N PHE A 101 -21.09 10.23 1.89
CA PHE A 101 -21.36 9.97 0.48
C PHE A 101 -20.49 10.84 -0.44
N PHE A 102 -20.33 12.13 -0.13
CA PHE A 102 -19.49 13.02 -0.93
C PHE A 102 -18.01 12.66 -0.84
N ASN A 103 -17.53 12.20 0.32
CA ASN A 103 -16.17 11.67 0.45
C ASN A 103 -15.99 10.40 -0.39
N PHE A 104 -16.93 9.47 -0.37
CA PHE A 104 -16.91 8.29 -1.24
C PHE A 104 -16.91 8.68 -2.72
N LEU A 105 -17.76 9.63 -3.12
CA LEU A 105 -17.81 10.11 -4.49
C LEU A 105 -16.51 10.81 -4.92
N SER A 106 -15.91 11.61 -4.04
CA SER A 106 -14.62 12.25 -4.33
C SER A 106 -13.49 11.23 -4.45
N ALA A 107 -13.47 10.21 -3.60
CA ALA A 107 -12.53 9.09 -3.71
C ALA A 107 -12.66 8.40 -5.07
N MET A 108 -13.88 8.07 -5.49
CA MET A 108 -14.15 7.46 -6.79
C MET A 108 -13.70 8.35 -7.96
N LEU A 109 -13.92 9.67 -7.87
CA LEU A 109 -13.50 10.61 -8.91
C LEU A 109 -11.97 10.72 -9.00
N ILE A 110 -11.30 10.87 -7.86
CA ILE A 110 -9.83 10.96 -7.78
C ILE A 110 -9.19 9.70 -8.35
N ILE A 111 -9.66 8.52 -7.95
CA ILE A 111 -9.10 7.26 -8.44
C ILE A 111 -9.42 7.01 -9.91
N THR A 112 -10.55 7.52 -10.44
CA THR A 112 -10.84 7.48 -11.88
C THR A 112 -9.78 8.27 -12.65
N ILE A 113 -9.49 9.49 -12.20
CA ILE A 113 -8.45 10.34 -12.82
C ILE A 113 -7.08 9.66 -12.70
N PHE A 114 -6.79 9.08 -11.53
CA PHE A 114 -5.55 8.36 -11.28
C PHE A 114 -5.36 7.18 -12.24
N PHE A 115 -6.37 6.34 -12.42
CA PHE A 115 -6.31 5.19 -13.33
C PHE A 115 -6.16 5.61 -14.79
N CYS A 116 -6.72 6.75 -15.19
CA CYS A 116 -6.49 7.30 -16.53
C CYS A 116 -5.06 7.83 -16.71
N ALA A 117 -4.52 8.53 -15.71
CA ALA A 117 -3.24 9.22 -15.82
C ALA A 117 -2.05 8.28 -15.57
N TYR A 118 -2.12 7.49 -14.51
CA TYR A 118 -1.02 6.67 -13.99
C TYR A 118 -1.24 5.18 -14.17
N GLY A 119 -2.51 4.75 -14.28
CA GLY A 119 -2.87 3.34 -14.43
C GLY A 119 -3.26 2.67 -13.11
N GLU A 120 -3.85 1.49 -13.23
CA GLU A 120 -4.17 0.59 -12.11
C GLU A 120 -3.08 -0.47 -11.98
N GLN A 121 -2.68 -0.80 -10.75
CA GLN A 121 -1.85 -1.96 -10.50
C GLN A 121 -2.64 -3.24 -10.76
N VAL A 122 -2.10 -4.11 -11.61
CA VAL A 122 -2.72 -5.34 -12.06
C VAL A 122 -1.76 -6.51 -11.94
N SER A 123 -2.31 -7.70 -11.74
CA SER A 123 -1.57 -8.95 -11.85
C SER A 123 -1.56 -9.41 -13.30
N VAL A 124 -0.36 -9.59 -13.84
CA VAL A 124 -0.14 -10.09 -15.20
C VAL A 124 0.43 -11.48 -15.13
N ILE A 125 -0.06 -12.38 -16.00
CA ILE A 125 0.53 -13.70 -16.17
C ILE A 125 1.90 -13.53 -16.78
N GLY A 126 2.90 -14.05 -16.11
CA GLY A 126 4.29 -14.07 -16.56
C GLY A 126 4.64 -15.36 -17.31
N ALA A 127 5.87 -15.80 -17.13
CA ALA A 127 6.35 -17.02 -17.76
C ALA A 127 5.56 -18.26 -17.34
N GLN A 128 5.31 -19.13 -18.28
CA GLN A 128 4.61 -20.40 -18.05
C GLN A 128 5.63 -21.53 -17.89
N TYR A 129 5.25 -22.54 -17.11
CA TYR A 129 6.03 -23.76 -17.01
C TYR A 129 5.72 -24.65 -18.21
N GLU A 130 6.76 -25.15 -18.86
CA GLU A 130 6.62 -26.01 -20.04
C GLU A 130 5.89 -27.30 -19.70
N GLY A 131 4.97 -27.72 -20.54
CA GLY A 131 4.10 -28.89 -20.27
C GLY A 131 3.03 -28.63 -19.21
N GLY A 132 2.86 -27.40 -18.76
CA GLY A 132 1.86 -27.02 -17.76
C GLY A 132 0.43 -27.20 -18.26
N ALA A 133 -0.47 -27.61 -17.35
CA ALA A 133 -1.87 -27.86 -17.67
C ALA A 133 -2.63 -26.63 -18.21
N ASN A 134 -2.07 -25.43 -18.06
CA ASN A 134 -2.71 -24.16 -18.43
C ASN A 134 -1.99 -23.45 -19.58
N THR A 135 -0.98 -24.02 -20.20
CA THR A 135 -0.18 -23.41 -21.27
C THR A 135 -1.00 -23.02 -22.51
N GLU A 136 -2.06 -23.77 -22.81
CA GLU A 136 -2.99 -23.45 -23.91
C GLU A 136 -4.13 -22.51 -23.45
N VAL A 137 -4.36 -22.39 -22.16
CA VAL A 137 -5.49 -21.64 -21.57
C VAL A 137 -5.15 -20.19 -21.34
N VAL A 138 -4.00 -19.94 -20.73
CA VAL A 138 -3.50 -18.58 -20.43
C VAL A 138 -2.26 -18.28 -21.27
N GLN A 139 -1.95 -17.00 -21.45
CA GLN A 139 -0.79 -16.54 -22.20
C GLN A 139 -0.01 -15.52 -21.33
N GLU A 140 1.29 -15.45 -21.56
CA GLU A 140 2.09 -14.37 -20.98
C GLU A 140 1.56 -13.01 -21.43
N GLY A 141 1.43 -12.09 -20.46
CA GLY A 141 0.82 -10.78 -20.70
C GLY A 141 -0.69 -10.70 -20.42
N ASP A 142 -1.38 -11.82 -20.18
CA ASP A 142 -2.78 -11.80 -19.76
C ASP A 142 -2.93 -11.08 -18.43
N ILE A 143 -3.83 -10.09 -18.36
CA ILE A 143 -4.13 -9.33 -17.15
C ILE A 143 -5.28 -9.99 -16.39
N ILE A 144 -5.09 -10.32 -15.12
CA ILE A 144 -6.13 -10.92 -14.28
C ILE A 144 -7.05 -9.81 -13.74
N LEU A 145 -8.32 -9.83 -14.14
CA LEU A 145 -9.34 -8.87 -13.72
C LEU A 145 -10.21 -9.38 -12.56
N ALA A 146 -10.51 -10.68 -12.57
CA ALA A 146 -11.31 -11.33 -11.54
C ALA A 146 -10.90 -12.79 -11.37
N VAL A 147 -11.12 -13.33 -10.17
CA VAL A 147 -10.89 -14.73 -9.81
C VAL A 147 -12.16 -15.25 -9.16
N ASP A 148 -12.69 -16.36 -9.67
CA ASP A 148 -13.94 -17.00 -9.20
C ASP A 148 -15.11 -16.00 -9.09
N GLY A 149 -15.27 -15.17 -10.12
CA GLY A 149 -16.29 -14.14 -10.22
C GLY A 149 -16.05 -12.89 -9.37
N LYS A 150 -15.03 -12.87 -8.49
CA LYS A 150 -14.69 -11.73 -7.65
C LYS A 150 -13.68 -10.83 -8.35
N ILE A 151 -14.05 -9.58 -8.56
CA ILE A 151 -13.14 -8.55 -9.11
C ILE A 151 -11.96 -8.38 -8.15
N LYS A 152 -10.76 -8.35 -8.70
CA LYS A 152 -9.53 -8.19 -7.94
C LYS A 152 -8.91 -6.83 -8.18
N HIS A 153 -8.48 -6.23 -7.08
CA HIS A 153 -7.68 -5.01 -7.05
C HIS A 153 -6.42 -5.27 -6.22
N ILE A 154 -5.36 -4.55 -6.52
CA ILE A 154 -4.08 -4.66 -5.81
C ILE A 154 -3.76 -3.29 -5.24
N LEU A 155 -3.66 -3.22 -3.93
CA LEU A 155 -3.24 -2.04 -3.20
C LEU A 155 -1.95 -2.31 -2.41
N MET A 156 -1.80 -3.53 -1.90
CA MET A 156 -0.69 -4.01 -1.10
C MET A 156 -0.17 -5.34 -1.66
N ASN A 157 1.05 -5.72 -1.25
CA ASN A 157 1.66 -7.00 -1.65
C ASN A 157 0.79 -8.21 -1.28
N ASP A 158 0.11 -8.16 -0.14
CA ASP A 158 -0.79 -9.23 0.31
C ASP A 158 -1.94 -9.45 -0.67
N ASP A 159 -2.50 -8.38 -1.27
CA ASP A 159 -3.57 -8.50 -2.26
C ASP A 159 -3.10 -9.25 -3.50
N PHE A 160 -1.83 -9.04 -3.88
CA PHE A 160 -1.21 -9.75 -4.98
C PHE A 160 -0.93 -11.21 -4.63
N SER A 161 -0.35 -11.48 -3.46
CA SER A 161 -0.04 -12.83 -2.98
C SER A 161 -1.31 -13.67 -2.85
N ASP A 162 -2.32 -13.15 -2.16
CA ASP A 162 -3.58 -13.84 -1.90
C ASP A 162 -4.47 -14.09 -3.14
N MET A 163 -4.13 -13.49 -4.28
CA MET A 163 -5.02 -13.48 -5.45
C MET A 163 -5.39 -14.88 -5.96
N LEU A 164 -4.41 -15.81 -6.00
CA LEU A 164 -4.61 -17.20 -6.42
C LEU A 164 -4.31 -18.22 -5.33
N ASP A 165 -3.63 -17.85 -4.26
CA ASP A 165 -3.11 -18.77 -3.26
C ASP A 165 -4.24 -19.48 -2.49
N LYS A 166 -5.38 -18.77 -2.31
CA LYS A 166 -6.57 -19.27 -1.64
C LYS A 166 -7.56 -20.01 -2.56
N CYS A 167 -7.21 -20.16 -3.86
CA CYS A 167 -8.06 -20.91 -4.79
C CYS A 167 -7.96 -22.42 -4.54
N GLY A 168 -9.04 -23.14 -4.86
CA GLY A 168 -9.05 -24.60 -4.90
C GLY A 168 -8.19 -25.16 -6.03
N ASP A 169 -8.36 -26.44 -6.37
CA ASP A 169 -7.62 -27.09 -7.44
C ASP A 169 -7.93 -26.52 -8.84
N THR A 170 -9.07 -25.88 -8.97
CA THR A 170 -9.47 -25.14 -10.17
C THR A 170 -9.88 -23.73 -9.80
N ALA A 171 -9.65 -22.77 -10.69
CA ALA A 171 -10.10 -21.40 -10.56
C ALA A 171 -10.58 -20.85 -11.90
N THR A 172 -11.60 -20.00 -11.86
CA THR A 172 -12.10 -19.29 -13.05
C THR A 172 -11.50 -17.89 -13.07
N LEU A 173 -10.72 -17.59 -14.10
CA LEU A 173 -10.13 -16.27 -14.28
C LEU A 173 -10.90 -15.48 -15.34
N LYS A 174 -11.26 -14.25 -15.02
CA LYS A 174 -11.59 -13.24 -16.03
C LYS A 174 -10.30 -12.50 -16.36
N ILE A 175 -9.81 -12.69 -17.57
CA ILE A 175 -8.57 -12.08 -18.06
C ILE A 175 -8.84 -11.05 -19.14
N LEU A 176 -7.89 -10.12 -19.29
CA LEU A 176 -7.84 -9.21 -20.42
C LEU A 176 -6.67 -9.62 -21.32
N ARG A 177 -6.98 -10.07 -22.54
CA ARG A 177 -6.02 -10.46 -23.58
C ARG A 177 -6.23 -9.59 -24.80
N ASN A 178 -5.19 -8.87 -25.23
CA ASN A 178 -5.26 -7.98 -26.40
C ASN A 178 -6.46 -7.01 -26.36
N GLY A 179 -6.72 -6.42 -25.18
CA GLY A 179 -7.82 -5.47 -24.96
C GLY A 179 -9.22 -6.09 -24.88
N LYS A 180 -9.37 -7.41 -25.06
CA LYS A 180 -10.66 -8.13 -24.94
C LYS A 180 -10.72 -8.93 -23.65
N ALA A 181 -11.82 -8.77 -22.93
CA ALA A 181 -12.07 -9.56 -21.73
C ALA A 181 -12.60 -10.94 -22.11
N GLN A 182 -12.03 -11.98 -21.52
CA GLN A 182 -12.48 -13.38 -21.67
C GLN A 182 -12.41 -14.12 -20.34
N THR A 183 -13.13 -15.21 -20.25
CA THR A 183 -13.15 -16.06 -19.05
C THR A 183 -12.51 -17.39 -19.39
N VAL A 184 -11.56 -17.81 -18.56
CA VAL A 184 -10.84 -19.08 -18.71
C VAL A 184 -10.85 -19.82 -17.38
N THR A 185 -10.81 -21.15 -17.44
CA THR A 185 -10.69 -21.99 -16.24
C THR A 185 -9.29 -22.58 -16.21
N ILE A 186 -8.60 -22.35 -15.09
CA ILE A 186 -7.27 -22.87 -14.83
C ILE A 186 -7.34 -23.97 -13.77
N LYS A 187 -6.39 -24.89 -13.79
CA LYS A 187 -6.27 -25.98 -12.81
C LYS A 187 -4.84 -26.09 -12.29
N LYS A 188 -4.70 -26.48 -11.03
CA LYS A 188 -3.41 -26.80 -10.44
C LYS A 188 -2.83 -28.08 -11.06
N GLY A 189 -1.52 -28.15 -11.10
CA GLY A 189 -0.81 -29.30 -11.62
C GLY A 189 0.53 -29.50 -10.93
N ALA A 190 1.13 -30.67 -11.13
CA ALA A 190 2.47 -30.99 -10.69
C ALA A 190 3.44 -30.84 -11.87
N TYR A 191 4.58 -30.17 -11.66
CA TYR A 191 5.54 -29.86 -12.71
C TYR A 191 6.96 -30.23 -12.30
N LYS A 192 7.74 -30.72 -13.26
CA LYS A 192 9.20 -30.85 -13.11
C LYS A 192 9.88 -29.64 -13.72
N TYR A 193 10.79 -29.03 -13.01
CA TYR A 193 11.56 -27.90 -13.50
C TYR A 193 12.95 -27.84 -12.92
N PHE A 194 13.85 -27.11 -13.58
CA PHE A 194 15.15 -26.74 -13.05
C PHE A 194 15.02 -25.40 -12.33
N ALA A 195 15.37 -25.37 -11.05
CA ALA A 195 15.49 -24.14 -10.30
C ALA A 195 16.97 -23.69 -10.31
N PRO A 196 17.31 -22.55 -10.92
CA PRO A 196 18.65 -22.00 -10.84
C PRO A 196 18.97 -21.64 -9.38
N THR A 197 20.06 -22.17 -8.85
CA THR A 197 20.47 -21.95 -7.46
C THR A 197 21.96 -21.71 -7.36
N ALA A 198 22.40 -21.05 -6.28
CA ALA A 198 23.81 -20.88 -5.99
C ALA A 198 24.48 -22.24 -5.78
N LYS A 199 25.61 -22.49 -6.42
CA LYS A 199 26.40 -23.72 -6.30
C LYS A 199 27.19 -23.81 -4.99
N SER A 200 27.60 -22.68 -4.47
CA SER A 200 28.41 -22.54 -3.26
C SER A 200 28.02 -21.27 -2.51
N ASP A 201 28.46 -21.16 -1.27
CA ASP A 201 28.42 -19.90 -0.54
C ASP A 201 29.35 -18.89 -1.20
N PHE A 202 28.91 -17.62 -1.27
CA PHE A 202 29.75 -16.52 -1.72
C PHE A 202 29.37 -15.20 -1.07
N TYR A 203 30.30 -14.26 -1.10
CA TYR A 203 30.26 -13.00 -0.38
C TYR A 203 30.71 -11.88 -1.32
N GLN A 204 30.00 -10.76 -1.33
CA GLN A 204 30.38 -9.59 -2.13
C GLN A 204 30.16 -8.32 -1.33
N VAL A 205 31.12 -7.40 -1.35
CA VAL A 205 30.94 -6.05 -0.84
C VAL A 205 30.42 -5.18 -1.97
N MET A 206 29.33 -4.47 -1.71
CA MET A 206 28.64 -3.65 -2.70
C MET A 206 28.39 -2.24 -2.18
N TYR A 207 28.22 -1.30 -3.09
CA TYR A 207 27.75 0.06 -2.81
C TYR A 207 26.77 0.52 -3.88
N ILE A 208 25.98 1.53 -3.55
CA ILE A 208 25.02 2.13 -4.49
C ILE A 208 25.58 3.47 -4.96
N LYS A 209 25.67 3.62 -6.28
CA LYS A 209 26.02 4.87 -6.94
C LYS A 209 25.12 5.10 -8.13
N ASP A 210 24.63 6.33 -8.30
CA ASP A 210 23.74 6.70 -9.42
C ASP A 210 22.53 5.76 -9.58
N ASN A 211 21.98 5.30 -8.46
CA ASN A 211 20.86 4.36 -8.37
C ASN A 211 21.17 2.93 -8.92
N ALA A 212 22.45 2.59 -9.08
CA ALA A 212 22.89 1.27 -9.52
C ALA A 212 23.77 0.60 -8.46
N TYR A 213 23.73 -0.73 -8.43
CA TYR A 213 24.61 -1.55 -7.58
C TYR A 213 25.98 -1.71 -8.22
N HIS A 214 27.04 -1.49 -7.43
CA HIS A 214 28.42 -1.67 -7.84
C HIS A 214 29.12 -2.62 -6.88
N ALA A 215 29.86 -3.57 -7.41
CA ALA A 215 30.74 -4.43 -6.62
C ALA A 215 32.05 -3.70 -6.28
N VAL A 216 32.51 -3.87 -5.05
CA VAL A 216 33.81 -3.37 -4.61
C VAL A 216 34.88 -4.42 -4.96
N ASP A 217 35.84 -4.07 -5.81
CA ASP A 217 37.01 -4.91 -6.04
C ASP A 217 38.14 -4.54 -5.07
N LEU A 218 38.37 -5.41 -4.08
CA LEU A 218 39.44 -5.21 -3.12
C LEU A 218 40.85 -5.31 -3.75
N ASN A 219 40.99 -5.85 -4.98
CA ASN A 219 42.23 -5.84 -5.73
C ASN A 219 42.55 -4.48 -6.35
N ASP A 220 41.53 -3.62 -6.54
CA ASP A 220 41.66 -2.27 -7.05
C ASP A 220 42.10 -1.25 -5.98
N GLY A 221 42.65 -1.71 -4.86
CA GLY A 221 43.13 -0.85 -3.79
C GLY A 221 42.08 -0.37 -2.80
N TYR A 222 40.86 -0.89 -2.85
CA TYR A 222 39.86 -0.68 -1.80
C TYR A 222 40.27 -1.41 -0.51
N ARG A 223 40.09 -0.73 0.62
CA ARG A 223 40.35 -1.26 1.95
C ARG A 223 39.16 -1.08 2.87
N ILE A 224 38.72 -2.17 3.51
CA ILE A 224 37.66 -2.10 4.52
C ILE A 224 38.22 -1.45 5.80
N THR A 225 37.54 -0.41 6.30
CA THR A 225 37.94 0.35 7.48
C THR A 225 37.02 0.17 8.68
N LYS A 226 35.72 -0.13 8.46
CA LYS A 226 34.72 -0.36 9.53
C LYS A 226 33.71 -1.41 9.10
N ILE A 227 33.18 -2.14 10.08
CA ILE A 227 32.01 -3.03 9.95
C ILE A 227 31.01 -2.58 11.00
N ASP A 228 29.74 -2.33 10.61
CA ASP A 228 28.68 -1.75 11.46
C ASP A 228 29.18 -0.48 12.21
N GLY A 229 29.91 0.38 11.51
CA GLY A 229 30.47 1.62 12.04
C GLY A 229 31.60 1.45 13.07
N LYS A 230 32.04 0.23 13.39
CA LYS A 230 33.02 -0.05 14.46
C LYS A 230 34.33 -0.63 13.90
N LYS A 231 35.45 0.02 14.21
CA LYS A 231 36.79 -0.48 13.86
C LYS A 231 37.12 -1.84 14.55
N LYS A 232 36.57 -2.10 15.72
CA LYS A 232 36.79 -3.35 16.49
C LYS A 232 36.25 -4.61 15.80
N ASN A 233 35.38 -4.48 14.81
CA ASN A 233 34.85 -5.63 14.07
C ASN A 233 35.72 -6.04 12.89
N LEU A 234 36.86 -5.37 12.69
CA LEU A 234 37.79 -5.71 11.59
C LEU A 234 38.44 -7.11 11.73
N ASP A 235 38.50 -7.65 12.95
CA ASP A 235 39.02 -9.02 13.21
C ASP A 235 37.98 -10.12 12.91
N ARG A 236 36.74 -9.72 12.58
CA ARG A 236 35.67 -10.64 12.30
C ARG A 236 35.77 -11.14 10.86
N ASN A 237 35.72 -12.47 10.70
CA ASN A 237 35.70 -13.06 9.37
C ASN A 237 34.46 -12.60 8.60
N LEU A 238 34.63 -12.14 7.37
CA LEU A 238 33.51 -11.70 6.53
C LEU A 238 32.47 -12.81 6.30
N THR A 239 32.88 -14.07 6.38
CA THR A 239 32.01 -15.25 6.25
C THR A 239 30.97 -15.39 7.38
N GLU A 240 31.19 -14.73 8.53
CA GLU A 240 30.26 -14.72 9.66
C GLU A 240 29.20 -13.59 9.57
N LEU A 241 29.36 -12.70 8.61
CA LEU A 241 28.44 -11.56 8.43
C LEU A 241 27.15 -12.00 7.74
N LYS A 242 26.10 -11.25 7.98
CA LYS A 242 24.81 -11.41 7.31
C LYS A 242 24.69 -10.40 6.15
N SER A 243 23.91 -10.75 5.14
CA SER A 243 23.55 -9.79 4.07
C SER A 243 22.97 -8.50 4.67
N GLY A 244 23.38 -7.35 4.11
CA GLY A 244 22.98 -6.04 4.59
C GLY A 244 23.84 -5.44 5.70
N THR A 245 24.84 -6.20 6.26
CA THR A 245 25.78 -5.63 7.24
C THR A 245 26.54 -4.46 6.60
N SER A 246 26.55 -3.31 7.27
CA SER A 246 27.20 -2.09 6.77
C SER A 246 28.73 -2.24 6.74
N ILE A 247 29.32 -1.86 5.63
CA ILE A 247 30.76 -1.89 5.40
C ILE A 247 31.23 -0.49 5.00
N THR A 248 32.19 0.05 5.75
CA THR A 248 32.90 1.26 5.32
C THR A 248 34.23 0.86 4.71
N PHE A 249 34.56 1.38 3.54
CA PHE A 249 35.81 1.10 2.83
C PHE A 249 36.43 2.40 2.29
N GLU A 250 37.72 2.36 2.02
CA GLU A 250 38.53 3.51 1.60
C GLU A 250 39.28 3.17 0.31
N LYS A 251 39.37 4.15 -0.60
CA LYS A 251 40.24 4.15 -1.77
C LYS A 251 40.77 5.56 -2.01
N ASP A 252 42.08 5.67 -2.23
CA ASP A 252 42.76 6.94 -2.54
C ASP A 252 42.46 8.08 -1.55
N GLY A 253 42.25 7.74 -0.26
CA GLY A 253 41.94 8.70 0.81
C GLY A 253 40.48 9.11 0.90
N ALA A 254 39.58 8.57 0.07
CA ALA A 254 38.14 8.79 0.15
C ALA A 254 37.44 7.61 0.83
N GLU A 255 36.57 7.91 1.82
CA GLU A 255 35.70 6.91 2.48
C GLU A 255 34.42 6.71 1.68
N TYR A 256 34.01 5.45 1.58
CA TYR A 256 32.78 5.02 0.93
C TYR A 256 31.97 4.13 1.88
N GLU A 257 30.66 4.22 1.78
CA GLU A 257 29.76 3.34 2.51
C GLU A 257 29.13 2.31 1.56
N GLY A 258 29.09 1.07 2.01
CA GLY A 258 28.49 -0.03 1.29
C GLY A 258 27.95 -1.08 2.26
N PHE A 259 27.65 -2.24 1.75
CA PHE A 259 27.13 -3.36 2.52
C PHE A 259 27.67 -4.67 1.95
N ILE A 260 27.66 -5.70 2.78
CA ILE A 260 27.99 -7.05 2.31
C ILE A 260 26.73 -7.79 1.87
N THR A 261 26.83 -8.49 0.76
CA THR A 261 25.85 -9.48 0.34
C THR A 261 26.44 -10.88 0.54
N VAL A 262 25.62 -11.75 1.09
CA VAL A 262 25.99 -13.13 1.38
C VAL A 262 24.96 -14.03 0.71
N VAL A 263 25.39 -14.87 -0.22
CA VAL A 263 24.56 -15.88 -0.85
C VAL A 263 24.99 -17.24 -0.37
N LYS A 264 24.04 -18.10 -0.03
CA LYS A 264 24.29 -19.45 0.45
C LYS A 264 24.05 -20.47 -0.66
N LYS A 265 24.77 -21.56 -0.62
CA LYS A 265 24.53 -22.68 -1.51
C LYS A 265 23.06 -23.13 -1.42
N GLY A 266 22.42 -23.18 -2.58
CA GLY A 266 21.00 -23.53 -2.68
C GLY A 266 20.05 -22.34 -2.73
N ASP A 267 20.49 -21.11 -2.43
CA ASP A 267 19.68 -19.92 -2.61
C ASP A 267 19.22 -19.83 -4.07
N ARG A 268 17.93 -19.56 -4.27
CA ARG A 268 17.32 -19.55 -5.60
C ARG A 268 17.60 -18.24 -6.31
N LEU A 269 18.09 -18.31 -7.55
CA LEU A 269 18.18 -17.16 -8.44
C LEU A 269 16.78 -16.76 -8.88
N THR A 270 16.42 -15.48 -8.69
CA THR A 270 15.08 -14.96 -8.98
C THR A 270 15.05 -13.89 -10.06
N TYR A 271 16.15 -13.14 -10.21
CA TYR A 271 16.26 -12.11 -11.26
C TYR A 271 17.64 -12.17 -11.90
N LEU A 272 17.68 -11.95 -13.20
CA LEU A 272 18.86 -11.63 -13.98
C LEU A 272 18.61 -10.26 -14.60
N ASP A 273 19.41 -9.28 -14.22
CA ASP A 273 19.14 -7.87 -14.44
C ASP A 273 17.72 -7.53 -13.92
N ASP A 274 16.88 -6.89 -14.67
CA ASP A 274 15.50 -6.57 -14.28
C ASP A 274 14.49 -7.68 -14.66
N GLU A 275 14.97 -8.80 -15.23
CA GLU A 275 14.11 -9.89 -15.68
C GLU A 275 13.94 -10.97 -14.63
N PHE A 276 12.71 -11.30 -14.30
CA PHE A 276 12.41 -12.43 -13.41
C PHE A 276 12.77 -13.76 -14.05
N VAL A 277 13.52 -14.59 -13.34
CA VAL A 277 13.91 -15.93 -13.76
C VAL A 277 12.95 -16.98 -13.18
N PRO A 278 12.00 -17.49 -13.99
CA PRO A 278 11.08 -18.51 -13.52
C PRO A 278 11.81 -19.87 -13.37
N PRO A 279 11.14 -20.88 -12.81
CA PRO A 279 11.56 -22.26 -12.98
C PRO A 279 11.69 -22.61 -14.46
N LEU A 280 12.81 -23.20 -14.86
CA LEU A 280 13.23 -23.36 -16.25
C LEU A 280 13.19 -24.83 -16.69
N THR A 281 13.04 -25.07 -17.98
CA THR A 281 13.41 -26.38 -18.58
C THR A 281 14.92 -26.52 -18.67
N ALA A 282 15.41 -27.74 -18.89
CA ALA A 282 16.84 -28.00 -19.04
C ALA A 282 17.49 -27.18 -20.16
N GLU A 283 16.78 -26.98 -21.26
CA GLU A 283 17.26 -26.19 -22.41
C GLU A 283 17.35 -24.71 -22.07
N LYS A 284 16.27 -24.13 -21.51
CA LYS A 284 16.25 -22.72 -21.09
C LYS A 284 17.28 -22.44 -19.98
N TYR A 285 17.46 -23.40 -19.07
CA TYR A 285 18.50 -23.31 -18.05
C TYR A 285 19.91 -23.24 -18.67
N SER A 286 20.21 -24.09 -19.64
CA SER A 286 21.50 -24.07 -20.36
C SER A 286 21.69 -22.71 -21.07
N THR A 287 20.65 -22.20 -21.74
CA THR A 287 20.70 -20.88 -22.40
C THR A 287 20.96 -19.77 -21.39
N LEU A 288 20.23 -19.74 -20.29
CA LEU A 288 20.40 -18.73 -19.25
C LEU A 288 21.83 -18.74 -18.71
N THR A 289 22.33 -19.89 -18.31
CA THR A 289 23.69 -20.00 -17.73
C THR A 289 24.80 -19.63 -18.71
N SER A 290 24.59 -19.87 -20.02
CA SER A 290 25.54 -19.46 -21.06
C SER A 290 25.46 -17.95 -21.39
N SER A 291 24.35 -17.28 -21.09
CA SER A 291 24.17 -15.84 -21.31
C SER A 291 24.70 -14.97 -20.16
N MET A 292 24.95 -15.57 -19.00
CA MET A 292 25.48 -14.85 -17.83
C MET A 292 26.94 -14.45 -18.05
N THR A 293 27.20 -13.15 -18.10
CA THR A 293 28.54 -12.58 -18.28
C THR A 293 28.84 -11.52 -17.24
N GLU A 294 30.10 -11.09 -17.17
CA GLU A 294 30.54 -10.02 -16.28
C GLU A 294 29.72 -8.74 -16.51
N GLY A 295 29.31 -8.10 -15.40
CA GLY A 295 28.52 -6.88 -15.39
C GLY A 295 27.00 -7.09 -15.28
N HIS A 296 26.51 -8.31 -15.48
CA HIS A 296 25.12 -8.62 -15.19
C HIS A 296 24.83 -8.53 -13.70
N PHE A 297 23.64 -8.06 -13.39
CA PHE A 297 23.10 -7.98 -12.03
C PHE A 297 22.16 -9.17 -11.80
N ILE A 298 22.37 -9.91 -10.71
CA ILE A 298 21.54 -11.06 -10.35
C ILE A 298 21.02 -10.94 -8.93
N MET A 299 19.83 -11.46 -8.66
CA MET A 299 19.26 -11.54 -7.31
C MET A 299 19.00 -12.99 -6.91
N PHE A 300 19.38 -13.31 -5.71
CA PHE A 300 19.07 -14.57 -5.06
C PHE A 300 18.04 -14.36 -3.96
N GLN A 301 17.09 -15.26 -3.85
CA GLN A 301 16.11 -15.28 -2.78
C GLN A 301 16.60 -16.14 -1.64
N GLN A 302 16.62 -15.57 -0.44
CA GLN A 302 16.89 -16.25 0.81
C GLN A 302 15.63 -16.35 1.65
N GLU A 303 15.41 -17.52 2.26
CA GLU A 303 14.35 -17.71 3.24
C GLU A 303 14.96 -17.64 4.64
N LEU A 304 14.48 -16.71 5.46
CA LEU A 304 14.84 -16.56 6.86
C LEU A 304 13.60 -16.64 7.75
N GLU A 305 13.84 -16.82 9.06
CA GLU A 305 12.78 -16.65 10.06
C GLU A 305 12.21 -15.20 9.96
N GLY A 306 11.03 -15.05 9.36
CA GLY A 306 10.37 -13.75 9.16
C GLY A 306 10.05 -13.40 7.72
N GLY A 307 10.42 -14.22 6.74
CA GLY A 307 10.09 -14.03 5.33
C GLY A 307 11.26 -14.22 4.38
N SER A 308 10.98 -14.13 3.09
CA SER A 308 12.00 -14.19 2.04
C SER A 308 12.46 -12.79 1.65
N PHE A 309 13.76 -12.62 1.42
CA PHE A 309 14.33 -11.37 0.92
C PHE A 309 15.27 -11.64 -0.26
N SER A 310 15.45 -10.62 -1.10
CA SER A 310 16.30 -10.71 -2.28
C SER A 310 17.70 -10.18 -1.98
N VAL A 311 18.71 -10.97 -2.32
CA VAL A 311 20.12 -10.62 -2.17
C VAL A 311 20.70 -10.29 -3.53
N PRO A 312 21.08 -9.03 -3.79
CA PRO A 312 21.67 -8.61 -5.04
C PRO A 312 23.15 -9.02 -5.14
N ILE A 313 23.56 -9.40 -6.35
CA ILE A 313 24.95 -9.68 -6.71
C ILE A 313 25.21 -9.09 -8.10
N VAL A 314 26.34 -8.44 -8.27
CA VAL A 314 26.88 -8.07 -9.61
C VAL A 314 27.86 -9.14 -10.03
N ILE A 315 27.66 -9.73 -11.22
CA ILE A 315 28.58 -10.70 -11.78
C ILE A 315 29.88 -9.99 -12.16
N SER A 316 30.96 -10.30 -11.43
CA SER A 316 32.26 -9.69 -11.63
C SER A 316 33.35 -10.69 -11.27
N LYS A 317 34.56 -10.45 -11.74
CA LYS A 317 35.75 -11.25 -11.38
C LYS A 317 36.33 -10.89 -10.02
N ASN A 318 35.53 -10.35 -9.11
CA ASN A 318 36.03 -9.85 -7.83
C ASN A 318 36.42 -10.96 -6.89
N THR A 319 37.62 -10.82 -6.36
CA THR A 319 38.15 -11.66 -5.28
C THR A 319 37.83 -10.95 -3.95
N VAL A 320 36.99 -11.53 -3.10
CA VAL A 320 36.77 -11.01 -1.75
C VAL A 320 37.86 -11.58 -0.84
N LYS A 321 38.62 -10.68 -0.22
CA LYS A 321 39.70 -11.04 0.73
C LYS A 321 39.28 -10.68 2.14
N ASP A 322 39.74 -11.49 3.12
CA ASP A 322 39.66 -11.15 4.53
C ASP A 322 40.66 -10.03 4.90
N PHE A 323 40.63 -9.59 6.16
CA PHE A 323 41.55 -8.55 6.66
C PHE A 323 43.01 -8.95 6.67
N SER A 324 43.31 -10.25 6.58
CA SER A 324 44.67 -10.81 6.50
C SER A 324 45.13 -10.95 5.06
N GLY A 325 44.30 -10.64 4.07
CA GLY A 325 44.58 -10.75 2.66
C GLY A 325 44.34 -12.16 2.09
N ASN A 326 43.75 -13.08 2.87
CA ASN A 326 43.39 -14.41 2.37
C ASN A 326 42.16 -14.32 1.48
N VAL A 327 42.17 -15.04 0.38
CA VAL A 327 41.01 -15.12 -0.53
C VAL A 327 39.89 -15.90 0.15
N ILE A 328 38.75 -15.22 0.43
CA ILE A 328 37.56 -15.86 0.96
C ILE A 328 36.76 -16.47 -0.20
N ASN A 329 36.71 -15.76 -1.32
CA ASN A 329 35.96 -16.21 -2.48
C ASN A 329 36.58 -15.65 -3.76
N ASP A 330 36.80 -16.51 -4.75
CA ASP A 330 37.24 -16.11 -6.09
C ASP A 330 36.07 -16.30 -7.03
N PHE A 331 35.54 -15.18 -7.46
CA PHE A 331 34.37 -15.16 -8.32
C PHE A 331 34.76 -15.36 -9.78
N SER A 332 34.64 -16.57 -10.30
CA SER A 332 34.43 -16.73 -11.72
C SER A 332 32.93 -16.96 -11.99
N TYR A 333 32.32 -16.05 -12.70
CA TYR A 333 30.85 -15.98 -12.94
C TYR A 333 30.22 -17.28 -13.47
N MET A 334 31.01 -18.18 -14.07
CA MET A 334 30.57 -19.49 -14.57
C MET A 334 30.21 -20.51 -13.48
N ASN A 335 30.57 -20.25 -12.22
CA ASN A 335 30.44 -21.21 -11.14
C ASN A 335 29.34 -20.93 -10.12
N TYR A 336 28.62 -19.81 -10.26
CA TYR A 336 27.64 -19.41 -9.25
C TYR A 336 26.34 -20.16 -9.28
N VAL A 337 25.88 -20.46 -10.50
CA VAL A 337 24.55 -20.98 -10.69
C VAL A 337 24.60 -22.42 -11.07
N GLY A 338 24.08 -23.25 -10.23
CA GLY A 338 23.71 -24.64 -10.50
C GLY A 338 22.23 -24.72 -10.80
N GLY A 339 21.78 -25.88 -11.14
CA GLY A 339 20.35 -26.18 -11.27
C GLY A 339 20.06 -27.49 -10.56
N HIS A 340 18.89 -27.57 -9.93
CA HIS A 340 18.35 -28.83 -9.46
C HIS A 340 16.94 -29.03 -9.99
N THR A 341 16.59 -30.27 -10.25
CA THR A 341 15.23 -30.63 -10.66
C THR A 341 14.35 -30.67 -9.41
N GLN A 342 13.26 -29.94 -9.44
CA GLN A 342 12.27 -29.92 -8.39
C GLN A 342 10.90 -30.26 -8.94
N LEU A 343 10.11 -31.00 -8.15
CA LEU A 343 8.69 -31.21 -8.41
C LEU A 343 7.90 -30.12 -7.69
N ILE A 344 7.03 -29.44 -8.43
CA ILE A 344 6.02 -28.58 -7.86
C ILE A 344 4.75 -29.44 -7.69
N ALA A 345 4.75 -30.23 -6.64
CA ALA A 345 3.63 -31.07 -6.24
C ALA A 345 3.56 -31.10 -4.72
N GLY A 346 2.44 -31.58 -4.15
CA GLY A 346 2.33 -31.90 -2.73
C GLY A 346 3.43 -32.88 -2.28
N GLN A 347 3.64 -33.01 -0.98
CA GLN A 347 4.73 -33.83 -0.43
C GLN A 347 4.70 -35.28 -0.92
N ASP A 348 3.51 -35.79 -1.25
CA ASP A 348 3.30 -37.15 -1.77
C ASP A 348 3.25 -37.20 -3.32
N GLY A 349 3.49 -36.09 -4.01
CA GLY A 349 3.45 -35.98 -5.47
C GLY A 349 2.06 -36.08 -6.10
N ASN A 350 1.02 -36.17 -5.31
CA ASN A 350 -0.37 -36.36 -5.76
C ASN A 350 -1.21 -35.09 -5.63
N GLU A 351 -0.83 -34.13 -4.80
CA GLU A 351 -1.58 -32.90 -4.62
C GLU A 351 -1.01 -31.77 -5.49
N PRO A 352 -1.83 -31.17 -6.36
CA PRO A 352 -1.40 -30.04 -7.16
C PRO A 352 -1.22 -28.80 -6.28
N ILE A 353 -0.09 -28.10 -6.41
CA ILE A 353 0.26 -26.96 -5.56
C ILE A 353 0.31 -25.62 -6.27
N ASN A 354 0.33 -25.58 -7.60
CA ASN A 354 0.28 -24.33 -8.33
C ASN A 354 -0.34 -24.46 -9.73
N PHE A 355 -0.52 -23.32 -10.39
CA PHE A 355 -1.17 -23.23 -11.69
C PHE A 355 -0.21 -23.29 -12.89
N GLY A 356 1.11 -23.47 -12.66
CA GLY A 356 2.09 -23.66 -13.74
C GLY A 356 2.48 -22.39 -14.49
N PHE A 357 2.30 -21.22 -13.88
CA PHE A 357 2.77 -19.94 -14.41
C PHE A 357 3.18 -19.00 -13.27
N THR A 358 4.03 -18.06 -13.61
CA THR A 358 4.40 -16.98 -12.70
C THR A 358 3.44 -15.81 -12.84
N ARG A 359 3.45 -14.91 -11.87
CA ARG A 359 2.70 -13.66 -11.93
C ARG A 359 3.64 -12.50 -11.69
N ARG A 360 3.38 -11.37 -12.33
CA ARG A 360 4.11 -10.13 -12.07
C ARG A 360 3.15 -8.98 -11.87
N LEU A 361 3.57 -8.00 -11.08
CA LEU A 361 2.89 -6.72 -10.99
C LEU A 361 3.17 -5.91 -12.25
N SER A 362 2.15 -5.27 -12.76
CA SER A 362 2.25 -4.31 -13.86
C SER A 362 1.28 -3.16 -13.62
N THR A 363 1.42 -2.11 -14.40
CA THR A 363 0.52 -0.96 -14.36
C THR A 363 -0.16 -0.81 -15.71
N GLU A 364 -1.48 -0.85 -15.71
CA GLU A 364 -2.31 -0.73 -16.91
C GLU A 364 -3.03 0.61 -16.91
N LYS A 365 -2.74 1.49 -17.88
CA LYS A 365 -3.50 2.72 -18.08
C LYS A 365 -4.88 2.43 -18.66
N LEU A 366 -5.90 2.97 -18.04
CA LEU A 366 -7.28 2.69 -18.41
C LEU A 366 -7.90 3.84 -19.18
N GLY A 367 -8.66 3.54 -20.24
CA GLY A 367 -9.56 4.53 -20.85
C GLY A 367 -10.68 4.92 -19.87
N PHE A 368 -11.23 6.13 -20.02
CA PHE A 368 -12.14 6.76 -19.07
C PHE A 368 -13.28 5.85 -18.58
N PHE A 369 -14.02 5.18 -19.46
CA PHE A 369 -15.15 4.34 -19.06
C PHE A 369 -14.71 3.08 -18.28
N ARG A 370 -13.58 2.50 -18.66
CA ARG A 370 -12.98 1.39 -17.89
C ARG A 370 -12.48 1.87 -16.54
N ALA A 371 -11.80 3.01 -16.49
CA ALA A 371 -11.35 3.63 -15.26
C ALA A 371 -12.52 3.91 -14.31
N LEU A 372 -13.63 4.46 -14.82
CA LEU A 372 -14.83 4.73 -14.04
C LEU A 372 -15.45 3.45 -13.45
N GLY A 373 -15.55 2.38 -14.25
CA GLY A 373 -16.05 1.09 -13.78
C GLY A 373 -15.13 0.43 -12.76
N ARG A 374 -13.82 0.50 -12.98
CA ARG A 374 -12.82 -0.04 -12.05
C ARG A 374 -12.72 0.79 -10.78
N SER A 375 -12.81 2.12 -10.86
CA SER A 375 -12.79 3.00 -9.70
C SER A 375 -13.98 2.79 -8.77
N PHE A 376 -15.15 2.51 -9.32
CA PHE A 376 -16.33 2.17 -8.53
C PHE A 376 -16.06 0.90 -7.67
N THR A 377 -15.61 -0.19 -8.30
CA THR A 377 -15.30 -1.42 -7.57
C THR A 377 -14.10 -1.28 -6.64
N PHE A 378 -13.10 -0.47 -7.01
CA PHE A 378 -11.94 -0.16 -6.17
C PHE A 378 -12.33 0.63 -4.91
N SER A 379 -13.25 1.60 -5.04
CA SER A 379 -13.72 2.36 -3.88
C SER A 379 -14.44 1.46 -2.87
N PHE A 380 -15.25 0.50 -3.32
CA PHE A 380 -15.83 -0.51 -2.44
C PHE A 380 -14.77 -1.45 -1.85
N PHE A 381 -13.77 -1.85 -2.64
CA PHE A 381 -12.65 -2.64 -2.13
C PHE A 381 -11.93 -1.93 -0.98
N ILE A 382 -11.67 -0.61 -1.08
CA ILE A 382 -11.10 0.17 0.03
C ILE A 382 -12.05 0.20 1.23
N VAL A 383 -13.35 0.42 1.03
CA VAL A 383 -14.34 0.40 2.12
C VAL A 383 -14.26 -0.91 2.90
N PHE A 384 -14.27 -2.06 2.20
CA PHE A 384 -14.16 -3.37 2.86
C PHE A 384 -12.80 -3.58 3.55
N LYS A 385 -11.71 -3.09 2.96
CA LYS A 385 -10.37 -3.14 3.59
C LYS A 385 -10.35 -2.33 4.89
N VAL A 386 -10.90 -1.12 4.90
CA VAL A 386 -11.00 -0.27 6.09
C VAL A 386 -11.82 -0.96 7.18
N LEU A 387 -12.98 -1.52 6.84
CA LEU A 387 -13.81 -2.26 7.80
C LEU A 387 -13.09 -3.51 8.34
N ALA A 388 -12.35 -4.23 7.49
CA ALA A 388 -11.58 -5.40 7.89
C ALA A 388 -10.44 -5.03 8.86
N VAL A 389 -9.70 -3.95 8.57
CA VAL A 389 -8.63 -3.43 9.45
C VAL A 389 -9.22 -2.98 10.78
N PHE A 390 -10.34 -2.25 10.76
CA PHE A 390 -11.03 -1.83 11.98
C PHE A 390 -11.51 -3.02 12.82
N GLY A 391 -12.08 -4.03 12.16
CA GLY A 391 -12.46 -5.28 12.83
C GLY A 391 -11.26 -6.04 13.41
N ALA A 392 -10.13 -6.05 12.71
CA ALA A 392 -8.90 -6.69 13.19
C ALA A 392 -8.29 -5.95 14.40
N LEU A 393 -8.37 -4.61 14.44
CA LEU A 393 -7.97 -3.81 15.59
C LEU A 393 -8.86 -4.10 16.82
N ILE A 394 -10.18 -4.13 16.65
CA ILE A 394 -11.12 -4.42 17.75
C ILE A 394 -10.91 -5.84 18.27
N THR A 395 -10.66 -6.81 17.42
CA THR A 395 -10.46 -8.22 17.80
C THR A 395 -9.04 -8.53 18.30
N GLY A 396 -8.13 -7.53 18.33
CA GLY A 396 -6.75 -7.70 18.75
C GLY A 396 -5.87 -8.51 17.79
N LYS A 397 -6.35 -8.78 16.57
CA LYS A 397 -5.57 -9.46 15.50
C LYS A 397 -4.49 -8.55 14.88
N MET A 398 -4.67 -7.24 15.02
CA MET A 398 -3.69 -6.23 14.63
C MET A 398 -3.34 -5.38 15.85
N GLY A 399 -2.07 -5.05 16.02
CA GLY A 399 -1.59 -4.20 17.09
C GLY A 399 -1.88 -2.71 16.84
N LEU A 400 -1.79 -1.90 17.89
CA LEU A 400 -1.96 -0.43 17.85
C LEU A 400 -0.95 0.26 16.91
N GLU A 401 0.15 -0.37 16.61
CA GLU A 401 1.14 0.08 15.61
C GLU A 401 0.57 0.20 14.18
N SER A 402 -0.56 -0.46 13.92
CA SER A 402 -1.28 -0.35 12.64
C SER A 402 -2.28 0.80 12.59
N ALA A 403 -2.54 1.46 13.73
CA ALA A 403 -3.37 2.65 13.82
C ALA A 403 -2.47 3.90 13.78
N GLY A 404 -2.89 4.96 13.11
CA GLY A 404 -2.18 6.24 13.08
C GLY A 404 -3.06 7.37 13.56
N GLY A 405 -2.53 8.23 14.43
CA GLY A 405 -3.18 9.49 14.77
C GLY A 405 -2.88 10.58 13.72
N PRO A 406 -3.42 11.80 13.88
CA PRO A 406 -3.26 12.89 12.90
C PRO A 406 -1.81 13.22 12.55
N ILE A 407 -0.91 13.22 13.55
CA ILE A 407 0.52 13.53 13.34
C ILE A 407 1.18 12.43 12.52
N THR A 408 0.93 11.17 12.88
CA THR A 408 1.42 10.00 12.14
C THR A 408 0.95 10.01 10.69
N VAL A 409 -0.34 10.31 10.45
CA VAL A 409 -0.90 10.40 9.09
C VAL A 409 -0.22 11.51 8.29
N ILE A 410 -0.08 12.73 8.85
CA ILE A 410 0.59 13.84 8.18
C ILE A 410 2.05 13.49 7.84
N SER A 411 2.76 12.85 8.79
CA SER A 411 4.15 12.42 8.59
C SER A 411 4.26 11.38 7.47
N THR A 412 3.43 10.35 7.49
CA THR A 412 3.40 9.29 6.48
C THR A 412 3.06 9.84 5.09
N VAL A 413 2.02 10.69 5.01
CA VAL A 413 1.61 11.31 3.75
C VAL A 413 2.70 12.21 3.21
N SER A 414 3.31 13.06 4.05
CA SER A 414 4.38 13.96 3.62
C SER A 414 5.63 13.21 3.14
N THR A 415 6.00 12.12 3.82
CA THR A 415 7.12 11.26 3.43
C THR A 415 6.84 10.55 2.11
N GLY A 416 5.66 10.00 1.94
CA GLY A 416 5.27 9.33 0.70
C GLY A 416 5.20 10.29 -0.50
N ILE A 417 4.70 11.52 -0.30
CA ILE A 417 4.73 12.55 -1.35
C ILE A 417 6.17 12.90 -1.73
N LYS A 418 7.07 13.00 -0.75
CA LYS A 418 8.48 13.26 -1.00
C LYS A 418 9.14 12.15 -1.83
N GLN A 419 8.79 10.90 -1.59
CA GLN A 419 9.39 9.73 -2.26
C GLN A 419 8.78 9.45 -3.64
N ALA A 420 7.45 9.49 -3.77
CA ALA A 420 6.74 9.06 -4.96
C ALA A 420 5.92 10.18 -5.65
N GLY A 421 6.00 11.42 -5.15
CA GLY A 421 5.46 12.62 -5.82
C GLY A 421 3.93 12.67 -5.89
N PHE A 422 3.44 13.32 -6.94
CA PHE A 422 2.01 13.59 -7.13
C PHE A 422 1.13 12.32 -7.31
N PRO A 423 1.60 11.23 -7.95
CA PRO A 423 0.84 9.98 -8.00
C PRO A 423 0.48 9.46 -6.61
N TYR A 424 1.43 9.47 -5.69
CA TYR A 424 1.19 9.05 -4.31
C TYR A 424 0.16 9.96 -3.61
N LEU A 425 0.27 11.28 -3.80
CA LEU A 425 -0.70 12.23 -3.24
C LEU A 425 -2.13 11.90 -3.69
N MET A 426 -2.34 11.64 -4.99
CA MET A 426 -3.66 11.28 -5.52
C MET A 426 -4.18 9.98 -4.91
N LEU A 427 -3.36 8.94 -4.90
CA LEU A 427 -3.74 7.62 -4.38
C LEU A 427 -4.07 7.69 -2.89
N ILE A 428 -3.20 8.31 -2.08
CA ILE A 428 -3.41 8.40 -0.64
C ILE A 428 -4.61 9.30 -0.30
N THR A 429 -4.86 10.39 -1.06
CA THR A 429 -6.04 11.23 -0.86
C THR A 429 -7.33 10.45 -1.14
N CYS A 430 -7.34 9.60 -2.18
CA CYS A 430 -8.46 8.70 -2.45
C CYS A 430 -8.70 7.74 -1.28
N ILE A 431 -7.65 7.06 -0.80
CA ILE A 431 -7.74 6.08 0.31
C ILE A 431 -8.24 6.77 1.59
N LEU A 432 -7.67 7.91 1.94
CA LEU A 432 -8.07 8.67 3.12
C LEU A 432 -9.50 9.21 3.00
N SER A 433 -9.93 9.67 1.81
CA SER A 433 -11.29 10.13 1.60
C SER A 433 -12.31 9.00 1.78
N ALA A 434 -12.02 7.81 1.25
CA ALA A 434 -12.84 6.63 1.48
C ALA A 434 -12.82 6.19 2.96
N ASN A 435 -11.67 6.27 3.62
CA ASN A 435 -11.55 5.99 5.06
C ASN A 435 -12.42 6.94 5.90
N VAL A 436 -12.34 8.24 5.66
CA VAL A 436 -13.18 9.25 6.33
C VAL A 436 -14.67 8.98 6.08
N ALA A 437 -15.05 8.58 4.86
CA ALA A 437 -16.42 8.20 4.56
C ALA A 437 -16.91 7.02 5.42
N VAL A 438 -16.10 5.96 5.53
CA VAL A 438 -16.43 4.77 6.32
C VAL A 438 -16.49 5.11 7.82
N MET A 439 -15.43 5.77 8.33
CA MET A 439 -15.33 6.09 9.76
C MET A 439 -16.50 6.97 10.21
N ASN A 440 -16.88 7.98 9.43
CA ASN A 440 -18.01 8.85 9.78
C ASN A 440 -19.38 8.15 9.74
N LEU A 441 -19.50 7.00 9.08
CA LEU A 441 -20.72 6.18 9.11
C LEU A 441 -20.76 5.16 10.24
N LEU A 442 -19.63 4.94 10.95
CA LEU A 442 -19.64 4.05 12.11
C LEU A 442 -20.49 4.65 13.26
N PRO A 443 -21.19 3.80 14.02
CA PRO A 443 -22.03 4.25 15.15
C PRO A 443 -21.18 4.64 16.37
N LEU A 444 -20.09 5.39 16.14
CA LEU A 444 -19.22 5.88 17.18
C LEU A 444 -19.66 7.29 17.62
N PRO A 445 -19.76 7.57 18.94
CA PRO A 445 -20.08 8.92 19.41
C PRO A 445 -19.13 9.97 18.80
N ALA A 446 -19.64 11.17 18.61
CA ALA A 446 -18.99 12.30 17.91
C ALA A 446 -18.93 12.21 16.37
N LEU A 447 -19.29 11.07 15.77
CA LEU A 447 -19.37 10.92 14.30
C LEU A 447 -20.81 10.94 13.79
N ASP A 448 -21.01 11.22 12.50
CA ASP A 448 -22.35 11.30 11.90
C ASP A 448 -23.13 10.00 12.02
N GLY A 449 -22.46 8.85 11.94
CA GLY A 449 -23.08 7.54 12.08
C GLY A 449 -23.81 7.37 13.41
N SER A 450 -23.29 7.91 14.49
CA SER A 450 -24.01 7.90 15.76
C SER A 450 -25.25 8.78 15.74
N LYS A 451 -25.18 9.97 15.14
CA LYS A 451 -26.35 10.85 14.94
C LYS A 451 -27.40 10.20 14.04
N ILE A 452 -26.97 9.48 13.00
CA ILE A 452 -27.87 8.68 12.12
C ILE A 452 -28.60 7.62 12.96
N VAL A 453 -27.87 6.84 13.77
CA VAL A 453 -28.49 5.79 14.61
C VAL A 453 -29.46 6.40 15.64
N LEU A 454 -29.08 7.47 16.33
CA LEU A 454 -29.95 8.15 17.28
C LEU A 454 -31.19 8.72 16.60
N THR A 455 -31.05 9.34 15.44
CA THR A 455 -32.17 9.85 14.63
C THR A 455 -33.09 8.71 14.16
N PHE A 456 -32.53 7.56 13.81
CA PHE A 456 -33.31 6.39 13.41
C PHE A 456 -34.10 5.81 14.59
N VAL A 457 -33.49 5.75 15.78
CA VAL A 457 -34.19 5.35 17.03
C VAL A 457 -35.32 6.32 17.35
N GLU A 458 -35.08 7.63 17.22
CA GLU A 458 -36.11 8.68 17.37
C GLU A 458 -37.27 8.45 16.40
N TRP A 459 -36.98 8.15 15.13
CA TRP A 459 -37.97 7.89 14.10
C TRP A 459 -38.87 6.69 14.45
N ILE A 460 -38.26 5.57 14.89
CA ILE A 460 -39.02 4.37 15.28
C ILE A 460 -39.88 4.63 16.54
N ARG A 461 -39.36 5.38 17.52
CA ARG A 461 -40.07 5.68 18.78
C ARG A 461 -41.18 6.71 18.60
N GLY A 462 -41.14 7.52 17.51
CA GLY A 462 -42.06 8.63 17.28
C GLY A 462 -41.93 9.76 18.33
N LYS A 463 -40.88 9.82 19.10
CA LYS A 463 -40.62 10.84 20.14
C LYS A 463 -39.14 11.23 20.12
N PRO A 464 -38.83 12.54 20.25
CA PRO A 464 -37.44 13.03 20.29
C PRO A 464 -36.68 12.42 21.47
N LEU A 465 -35.38 12.25 21.28
CA LEU A 465 -34.44 11.90 22.33
C LEU A 465 -34.17 13.12 23.22
N ASN A 466 -33.77 12.85 24.45
CA ASN A 466 -33.36 13.91 25.37
C ASN A 466 -32.05 14.54 24.86
N ARG A 467 -32.08 15.81 24.46
CA ARG A 467 -30.94 16.56 23.89
C ARG A 467 -29.74 16.62 24.82
N LYS A 468 -29.98 16.73 26.14
CA LYS A 468 -28.89 16.73 27.10
C LYS A 468 -28.14 15.38 27.12
N VAL A 469 -28.88 14.27 26.98
CA VAL A 469 -28.27 12.92 26.93
C VAL A 469 -27.49 12.75 25.64
N GLU A 470 -28.06 13.19 24.51
CA GLU A 470 -27.40 13.17 23.20
C GLU A 470 -26.09 13.99 23.23
N ALA A 471 -26.13 15.22 23.74
CA ALA A 471 -24.96 16.09 23.88
C ALA A 471 -23.89 15.46 24.79
N ILE A 472 -24.27 14.82 25.90
CA ILE A 472 -23.32 14.14 26.80
C ILE A 472 -22.66 12.96 26.06
N ILE A 473 -23.43 12.13 25.35
CA ILE A 473 -22.89 10.99 24.58
C ILE A 473 -21.86 11.48 23.56
N HIS A 474 -22.17 12.54 22.82
CA HIS A 474 -21.27 13.11 21.82
C HIS A 474 -20.01 13.73 22.46
N THR A 475 -20.17 14.48 23.55
CA THR A 475 -19.03 15.11 24.24
C THR A 475 -18.07 14.06 24.84
N VAL A 476 -18.62 13.06 25.52
CA VAL A 476 -17.81 11.95 26.08
C VAL A 476 -17.12 11.18 24.97
N GLY A 477 -17.84 10.87 23.87
CA GLY A 477 -17.27 10.21 22.71
C GLY A 477 -16.14 11.01 22.07
N LEU A 478 -16.30 12.32 21.94
CA LEU A 478 -15.27 13.21 21.41
C LEU A 478 -14.02 13.19 22.28
N ILE A 479 -14.17 13.26 23.59
CA ILE A 479 -13.04 13.18 24.56
C ILE A 479 -12.31 11.84 24.40
N ILE A 480 -13.05 10.72 24.35
CA ILE A 480 -12.46 9.40 24.16
C ILE A 480 -11.70 9.32 22.85
N LEU A 481 -12.31 9.77 21.74
CA LEU A 481 -11.70 9.75 20.41
C LEU A 481 -10.40 10.58 20.38
N PHE A 482 -10.44 11.81 20.93
CA PHE A 482 -9.26 12.68 21.00
C PHE A 482 -8.15 12.07 21.87
N THR A 483 -8.51 11.53 23.04
CA THR A 483 -7.54 10.89 23.92
C THR A 483 -6.90 9.68 23.24
N PHE A 484 -7.70 8.86 22.56
CA PHE A 484 -7.20 7.70 21.81
C PHE A 484 -6.26 8.12 20.68
N THR A 485 -6.61 9.12 19.88
CA THR A 485 -5.76 9.56 18.75
C THR A 485 -4.44 10.16 19.24
N ILE A 486 -4.46 10.95 20.33
CA ILE A 486 -3.23 11.47 20.95
C ILE A 486 -2.38 10.33 21.53
N PHE A 487 -3.01 9.36 22.20
CA PHE A 487 -2.31 8.20 22.72
C PHE A 487 -1.59 7.40 21.61
N VAL A 488 -2.26 7.17 20.50
CA VAL A 488 -1.67 6.47 19.33
C VAL A 488 -0.49 7.27 18.76
N ASP A 489 -0.62 8.59 18.60
CA ASP A 489 0.49 9.42 18.10
C ASP A 489 1.69 9.39 19.06
N ILE A 490 1.47 9.50 20.37
CA ILE A 490 2.55 9.40 21.38
C ILE A 490 3.21 8.00 21.33
N PHE A 491 2.41 6.94 21.21
CA PHE A 491 2.92 5.57 21.08
C PHE A 491 3.87 5.42 19.89
N HIS A 492 3.53 6.02 18.73
CA HIS A 492 4.39 6.02 17.54
C HIS A 492 5.64 6.89 17.68
N MET A 493 5.62 7.92 18.54
CA MET A 493 6.78 8.79 18.76
C MET A 493 7.82 8.17 19.73
N ILE A 494 7.37 7.27 20.60
CA ILE A 494 8.24 6.64 21.63
C ILE A 494 8.91 5.36 21.08
N LYS A 495 8.28 4.71 20.12
CA LYS A 495 8.79 3.49 19.46
C LYS A 495 9.67 3.83 18.26
#